data_c8f3caaa9d2603b9f0c3f9d50969a4ff
#
_entry.id   c8f3caaa9d2603b9f0c3f9d50969a4ff
#
_cell.length_a   1.000
_cell.length_b   1.000
_cell.length_c   1.000
_cell.angle_alpha   90.00
_cell.angle_beta   90.00
_cell.angle_gamma   90.00
#
_symmetry.space_group_name_H-M   'P 1'
#
loop_
_entity.id
_entity.type
_entity.pdbx_description
1 polymer ?
#
loop_
_entity_poly.entity_id
_entity_poly.type
_entity_poly.pdbx_seq_one_letter_code
_entity_poly.pdbx_strand_id
1 'polypeptide(L)'
;MRATRGASRRNGSSQDSGAQMSEQSKNSQAGHAPLAYPLAALTRALPTLAALQSFVAAAQLGSLSKAAAHLCRTQGAVSRQIQQLEAHYRCALFVRQPTGLTLTADGDALFAVAADVLARLVRHARERDEAAAAVTVRVPSTFAIRWLPPRLPAIRRALGATQLCLSTSANDTPDFSEPDIDAIVARGDGRWPGVEAIPLFAETLAPMCGPALAASLKSVDDLAHVTLLHPGRGRAEWRCWLDAVGAAHIDATRGPVFDTLELTLSAAAEGHGVAIGDPRMAGDRLRAGTLTMPLRETAANGLSYYLVYPAQRATQPKIRALADVLVKLARAR
;
A
#
# COMPACT_ATOMS: atom_id res chain seq x y z
N MET A 1 35.61 9.28 68.62
CA MET A 1 36.78 8.42 69.05
C MET A 1 37.32 7.79 67.76
N ARG A 2 38.47 8.31 67.38
CA ARG A 2 39.66 7.68 66.78
C ARG A 2 39.41 6.83 65.52
N ALA A 3 39.81 7.34 64.33
CA ALA A 3 41.19 7.40 63.78
C ALA A 3 41.66 5.99 63.34
N THR A 4 42.24 5.67 62.21
CA THR A 4 43.37 6.25 61.51
C THR A 4 43.55 5.46 60.21
N ARG A 5 43.87 6.14 59.04
CA ARG A 5 45.12 6.11 58.30
C ARG A 5 45.54 4.74 57.74
N GLY A 6 45.93 4.59 56.52
CA GLY A 6 46.87 5.30 55.66
C GLY A 6 46.97 4.58 54.32
N ALA A 7 47.12 5.25 53.28
CA ALA A 7 48.36 5.64 52.55
C ALA A 7 49.12 4.43 51.94
N SER A 8 49.25 4.29 50.64
CA SER A 8 50.29 4.91 49.82
C SER A 8 50.74 4.02 48.64
N ARG A 9 50.80 4.67 47.46
CA ARG A 9 51.84 4.54 46.40
C ARG A 9 51.75 3.36 45.41
N ARG A 10 51.53 3.70 44.19
CA ARG A 10 52.39 4.19 43.05
C ARG A 10 52.63 3.13 41.98
N ASN A 11 52.50 3.63 40.78
CA ASN A 11 53.17 3.28 39.52
C ASN A 11 52.64 2.02 38.81
N GLY A 12 52.38 2.01 37.57
CA GLY A 12 52.81 2.83 36.46
C GLY A 12 52.36 2.20 35.15
N SER A 13 52.36 3.05 34.15
CA SER A 13 52.57 2.81 32.75
C SER A 13 51.52 2.02 31.96
N SER A 14 50.71 2.75 31.20
CA SER A 14 50.84 2.97 29.72
C SER A 14 50.58 1.75 28.84
N GLN A 15 49.69 2.06 27.87
CA GLN A 15 49.53 1.37 26.60
C GLN A 15 48.55 0.18 26.59
N ASP A 16 47.27 0.42 26.22
CA ASP A 16 46.86 -0.03 24.90
C ASP A 16 45.50 0.62 24.55
N SER A 17 45.57 1.66 23.76
CA SER A 17 44.43 2.29 23.13
C SER A 17 44.38 1.79 21.68
N GLY A 18 43.47 0.90 21.37
CA GLY A 18 43.32 0.57 19.97
C GLY A 18 42.83 -0.84 19.72
N ALA A 19 41.59 -1.13 20.00
CA ALA A 19 40.88 -2.24 19.35
C ALA A 19 39.45 -2.42 19.89
N GLN A 20 38.58 -1.43 19.80
CA GLN A 20 37.12 -1.62 20.01
C GLN A 20 36.32 -0.62 19.17
N MET A 21 36.59 -0.52 17.87
CA MET A 21 35.75 0.19 16.91
C MET A 21 35.78 -0.54 15.57
N SER A 22 35.23 -1.76 15.51
CA SER A 22 34.95 -2.42 14.22
C SER A 22 34.07 -3.66 14.36
N GLU A 23 32.92 -3.57 15.05
CA GLU A 23 31.94 -4.68 15.06
C GLU A 23 30.47 -4.23 15.16
N GLN A 24 30.14 -3.07 14.65
CA GLN A 24 28.72 -2.64 14.49
C GLN A 24 28.39 -2.18 13.09
N SER A 25 28.81 -2.94 12.08
CA SER A 25 28.38 -2.70 10.70
C SER A 25 28.24 -3.99 9.93
N LYS A 26 27.39 -4.90 10.42
CA LYS A 26 26.89 -6.06 9.65
C LYS A 26 25.63 -6.58 10.37
N ASN A 27 24.47 -6.14 9.95
CA ASN A 27 23.30 -7.00 9.75
C ASN A 27 22.04 -6.15 9.49
N SER A 28 21.89 -5.74 8.23
CA SER A 28 20.58 -5.48 7.66
C SER A 28 20.41 -6.44 6.49
N GLN A 29 20.33 -7.74 6.81
CA GLN A 29 19.83 -8.74 5.86
C GLN A 29 18.36 -8.92 6.17
N ALA A 30 17.52 -8.43 5.24
CA ALA A 30 16.13 -8.80 5.16
C ALA A 30 16.04 -10.33 5.19
N GLY A 31 15.43 -10.88 6.24
CA GLY A 31 15.28 -12.31 6.43
C GLY A 31 14.40 -12.93 5.35
N HIS A 32 15.04 -13.42 4.29
CA HIS A 32 14.38 -14.33 3.37
C HIS A 32 14.20 -15.67 4.06
N ALA A 33 13.00 -16.26 3.94
CA ALA A 33 12.77 -17.62 4.44
C ALA A 33 13.84 -18.56 3.85
N PRO A 34 14.44 -19.45 4.66
CA PRO A 34 15.45 -20.38 4.20
C PRO A 34 14.89 -21.21 3.05
N LEU A 35 15.66 -21.35 1.97
CA LEU A 35 15.32 -22.25 0.88
C LEU A 35 15.19 -23.68 1.43
N ALA A 36 14.17 -24.42 0.96
CA ALA A 36 13.94 -25.81 1.37
C ALA A 36 15.11 -26.74 1.04
N TYR A 37 16.08 -26.26 0.26
CA TYR A 37 17.27 -27.01 -0.20
C TYR A 37 18.56 -26.22 0.05
N PRO A 38 19.71 -26.90 0.35
CA PRO A 38 20.99 -26.23 0.47
C PRO A 38 21.41 -25.54 -0.84
N LEU A 39 22.04 -24.39 -0.75
CA LEU A 39 22.48 -23.58 -1.91
C LEU A 39 23.35 -24.40 -2.89
N ALA A 40 24.21 -25.30 -2.37
CA ALA A 40 25.03 -26.20 -3.16
C ALA A 40 24.23 -27.22 -3.99
N ALA A 41 23.00 -27.55 -3.57
CA ALA A 41 22.13 -28.43 -4.32
C ALA A 41 21.51 -27.72 -5.54
N LEU A 42 21.24 -26.40 -5.44
CA LEU A 42 20.69 -25.63 -6.55
C LEU A 42 21.64 -25.57 -7.75
N THR A 43 22.95 -25.45 -7.51
CA THR A 43 23.95 -25.36 -8.60
C THR A 43 24.25 -26.70 -9.28
N ARG A 44 24.05 -27.83 -8.58
CA ARG A 44 24.33 -29.17 -9.12
C ARG A 44 23.09 -29.89 -9.64
N ALA A 45 21.91 -29.62 -9.07
CA ALA A 45 20.68 -30.32 -9.38
C ALA A 45 19.80 -29.61 -10.42
N LEU A 46 20.07 -28.35 -10.74
CA LEU A 46 19.25 -27.60 -11.69
C LEU A 46 19.99 -27.35 -13.00
N PRO A 47 19.32 -27.56 -14.14
CA PRO A 47 19.81 -27.15 -15.45
C PRO A 47 19.86 -25.63 -15.58
N THR A 48 20.60 -25.13 -16.56
CA THR A 48 20.63 -23.69 -16.84
C THR A 48 19.28 -23.21 -17.40
N LEU A 49 18.90 -21.97 -17.06
CA LEU A 49 17.68 -21.37 -17.61
C LEU A 49 17.70 -21.33 -19.15
N ALA A 50 18.87 -21.12 -19.75
CA ALA A 50 19.06 -21.13 -21.19
C ALA A 50 18.76 -22.52 -21.85
N ALA A 51 19.10 -23.61 -21.15
CA ALA A 51 18.79 -24.96 -21.62
C ALA A 51 17.28 -25.23 -21.53
N LEU A 52 16.61 -24.83 -20.43
CA LEU A 52 15.16 -24.94 -20.30
C LEU A 52 14.41 -24.13 -21.36
N GLN A 53 14.83 -22.88 -21.63
CA GLN A 53 14.26 -22.05 -22.68
C GLN A 53 14.40 -22.68 -24.06
N SER A 54 15.59 -23.20 -24.38
CA SER A 54 15.86 -23.88 -25.66
C SER A 54 15.02 -25.15 -25.83
N PHE A 55 14.88 -25.91 -24.77
CA PHE A 55 14.08 -27.13 -24.73
C PHE A 55 12.59 -26.85 -24.95
N VAL A 56 12.01 -25.92 -24.16
CA VAL A 56 10.58 -25.55 -24.26
C VAL A 56 10.27 -24.99 -25.66
N ALA A 57 11.11 -24.09 -26.17
CA ALA A 57 10.90 -23.53 -27.50
C ALA A 57 10.98 -24.59 -28.61
N ALA A 58 11.94 -25.55 -28.51
CA ALA A 58 12.07 -26.63 -29.48
C ALA A 58 10.87 -27.58 -29.43
N ALA A 59 10.34 -27.85 -28.23
CA ALA A 59 9.16 -28.69 -28.04
C ALA A 59 7.91 -28.04 -28.63
N GLN A 60 7.67 -26.77 -28.33
CA GLN A 60 6.50 -26.04 -28.82
C GLN A 60 6.49 -25.85 -30.34
N LEU A 61 7.66 -25.61 -30.92
CA LEU A 61 7.78 -25.32 -32.36
C LEU A 61 8.07 -26.55 -33.22
N GLY A 62 8.34 -27.70 -32.59
CA GLY A 62 8.64 -28.98 -33.26
C GLY A 62 9.93 -28.95 -34.11
N SER A 63 10.80 -27.92 -33.89
CA SER A 63 11.96 -27.68 -34.75
C SER A 63 13.06 -26.88 -34.04
N LEU A 64 14.29 -27.36 -34.11
CA LEU A 64 15.46 -26.66 -33.59
C LEU A 64 15.74 -25.35 -34.33
N SER A 65 15.50 -25.33 -35.66
CA SER A 65 15.74 -24.11 -36.46
C SER A 65 14.73 -23.01 -36.13
N LYS A 66 13.43 -23.37 -35.98
CA LYS A 66 12.39 -22.41 -35.56
C LYS A 66 12.62 -21.90 -34.14
N ALA A 67 13.00 -22.82 -33.23
CA ALA A 67 13.36 -22.43 -31.86
C ALA A 67 14.56 -21.45 -31.81
N ALA A 68 15.58 -21.72 -32.62
CA ALA A 68 16.74 -20.86 -32.72
C ALA A 68 16.38 -19.45 -33.23
N ALA A 69 15.57 -19.34 -34.27
CA ALA A 69 15.07 -18.08 -34.79
C ALA A 69 14.25 -17.34 -33.73
N HIS A 70 13.32 -18.04 -33.04
CA HIS A 70 12.48 -17.46 -31.98
C HIS A 70 13.28 -16.93 -30.79
N LEU A 71 14.37 -17.62 -30.41
CA LEU A 71 15.25 -17.23 -29.30
C LEU A 71 16.38 -16.29 -29.70
N CYS A 72 16.43 -15.84 -30.95
CA CYS A 72 17.54 -15.05 -31.51
C CYS A 72 18.91 -15.70 -31.27
N ARG A 73 19.00 -17.04 -31.49
CA ARG A 73 20.22 -17.86 -31.32
C ARG A 73 20.53 -18.66 -32.59
N THR A 74 21.72 -19.22 -32.65
CA THR A 74 22.06 -20.18 -33.74
C THR A 74 21.47 -21.57 -33.42
N GLN A 75 21.12 -22.34 -34.46
CA GLN A 75 20.62 -23.72 -34.30
C GLN A 75 21.65 -24.62 -33.56
N GLY A 76 22.94 -24.43 -33.79
CA GLY A 76 24.00 -25.14 -33.07
C GLY A 76 24.00 -24.81 -31.56
N ALA A 77 23.75 -23.57 -31.19
CA ALA A 77 23.65 -23.18 -29.78
C ALA A 77 22.43 -23.82 -29.10
N VAL A 78 21.25 -23.83 -29.74
CA VAL A 78 20.04 -24.46 -29.22
C VAL A 78 20.26 -25.99 -29.10
N SER A 79 20.83 -26.61 -30.12
CA SER A 79 21.13 -28.04 -30.09
C SER A 79 22.07 -28.42 -28.93
N ARG A 80 23.12 -27.63 -28.72
CA ARG A 80 24.08 -27.84 -27.61
C ARG A 80 23.40 -27.66 -26.23
N GLN A 81 22.52 -26.69 -26.08
CA GLN A 81 21.76 -26.51 -24.83
C GLN A 81 20.85 -27.72 -24.54
N ILE A 82 20.18 -28.27 -25.55
CA ILE A 82 19.33 -29.46 -25.41
C ILE A 82 20.20 -30.70 -25.08
N GLN A 83 21.33 -30.87 -25.75
CA GLN A 83 22.26 -31.96 -25.42
C GLN A 83 22.77 -31.88 -23.97
N GLN A 84 23.07 -30.68 -23.48
CA GLN A 84 23.44 -30.48 -22.07
C GLN A 84 22.30 -30.84 -21.12
N LEU A 85 21.05 -30.55 -21.50
CA LEU A 85 19.87 -30.89 -20.70
C LEU A 85 19.66 -32.43 -20.67
N GLU A 86 19.75 -33.10 -21.82
CA GLU A 86 19.69 -34.58 -21.95
C GLU A 86 20.82 -35.27 -21.16
N ALA A 87 22.03 -34.70 -21.19
CA ALA A 87 23.14 -35.22 -20.39
C ALA A 87 22.89 -35.01 -18.88
N HIS A 88 22.30 -33.88 -18.49
CA HIS A 88 21.95 -33.57 -17.09
C HIS A 88 20.92 -34.57 -16.53
N TYR A 89 19.86 -34.88 -17.29
CA TYR A 89 18.80 -35.82 -16.90
C TYR A 89 19.15 -37.25 -17.25
N ARG A 90 20.22 -37.51 -18.01
CA ARG A 90 20.69 -38.84 -18.49
C ARG A 90 19.63 -39.61 -19.30
N CYS A 91 18.78 -38.90 -20.00
CA CYS A 91 17.75 -39.46 -20.87
C CYS A 91 17.61 -38.61 -22.14
N ALA A 92 17.13 -39.22 -23.22
CA ALA A 92 16.73 -38.48 -24.41
C ALA A 92 15.40 -37.78 -24.17
N LEU A 93 15.32 -36.48 -24.45
CA LEU A 93 14.10 -35.71 -24.31
C LEU A 93 13.35 -35.55 -25.63
N PHE A 94 14.03 -35.77 -26.75
CA PHE A 94 13.45 -35.71 -28.09
C PHE A 94 13.71 -36.97 -28.91
N VAL A 95 12.72 -37.33 -29.74
CA VAL A 95 12.86 -38.24 -30.85
C VAL A 95 12.91 -37.42 -32.14
N ARG A 96 13.93 -37.68 -32.96
CA ARG A 96 14.07 -37.09 -34.30
C ARG A 96 13.30 -37.93 -35.30
N GLN A 97 12.34 -37.33 -35.97
CA GLN A 97 11.56 -37.94 -37.02
C GLN A 97 11.78 -37.19 -38.35
N PRO A 98 11.52 -37.83 -39.52
CA PRO A 98 11.58 -37.13 -40.81
C PRO A 98 10.67 -35.91 -40.88
N THR A 99 9.59 -35.90 -40.13
CA THR A 99 8.60 -34.82 -40.04
C THR A 99 8.91 -33.75 -39.00
N GLY A 100 9.97 -33.90 -38.21
CA GLY A 100 10.36 -32.91 -37.18
C GLY A 100 10.86 -33.54 -35.87
N LEU A 101 10.66 -32.78 -34.79
CA LEU A 101 11.10 -33.13 -33.45
C LEU A 101 9.88 -33.39 -32.58
N THR A 102 9.83 -34.55 -31.91
CA THR A 102 8.76 -34.93 -30.97
C THR A 102 9.36 -35.24 -29.61
N LEU A 103 8.60 -35.01 -28.54
CA LEU A 103 9.03 -35.33 -27.18
C LEU A 103 9.01 -36.82 -26.91
N THR A 104 9.92 -37.31 -26.07
CA THR A 104 9.82 -38.61 -25.40
C THR A 104 8.88 -38.51 -24.21
N ALA A 105 8.56 -39.64 -23.56
CA ALA A 105 7.79 -39.64 -22.30
C ALA A 105 8.49 -38.79 -21.19
N ASP A 106 9.82 -38.92 -21.08
CA ASP A 106 10.62 -38.10 -20.16
C ASP A 106 10.62 -36.61 -20.58
N GLY A 107 10.64 -36.37 -21.89
CA GLY A 107 10.52 -35.04 -22.46
C GLY A 107 9.18 -34.39 -22.12
N ASP A 108 8.06 -35.11 -22.26
CA ASP A 108 6.73 -34.57 -21.90
C ASP A 108 6.64 -34.26 -20.42
N ALA A 109 7.14 -35.14 -19.55
CA ALA A 109 7.16 -34.88 -18.11
C ALA A 109 7.98 -33.62 -17.74
N LEU A 110 9.18 -33.47 -18.34
CA LEU A 110 10.02 -32.29 -18.11
C LEU A 110 9.40 -31.05 -18.72
N PHE A 111 8.74 -31.12 -19.87
CA PHE A 111 8.10 -30.00 -20.53
C PHE A 111 7.04 -29.35 -19.66
N ALA A 112 6.18 -30.14 -19.02
CA ALA A 112 5.14 -29.63 -18.11
C ALA A 112 5.75 -28.81 -16.98
N VAL A 113 6.82 -29.32 -16.34
CA VAL A 113 7.52 -28.63 -15.23
C VAL A 113 8.26 -27.38 -15.73
N ALA A 114 9.04 -27.51 -16.81
CA ALA A 114 9.84 -26.41 -17.34
C ALA A 114 8.99 -25.24 -17.85
N ALA A 115 7.88 -25.57 -18.53
CA ALA A 115 6.93 -24.56 -19.00
C ALA A 115 6.27 -23.78 -17.83
N ASP A 116 5.86 -24.46 -16.75
CA ASP A 116 5.29 -23.83 -15.56
C ASP A 116 6.30 -22.91 -14.86
N VAL A 117 7.54 -23.36 -14.66
CA VAL A 117 8.61 -22.54 -14.04
C VAL A 117 8.89 -21.30 -14.87
N LEU A 118 9.04 -21.43 -16.19
CA LEU A 118 9.28 -20.30 -17.09
C LEU A 118 8.08 -19.33 -17.10
N ALA A 119 6.85 -19.85 -17.11
CA ALA A 119 5.64 -19.03 -17.06
C ALA A 119 5.53 -18.23 -15.76
N ARG A 120 5.91 -18.82 -14.61
CA ARG A 120 5.95 -18.12 -13.31
C ARG A 120 6.97 -16.98 -13.31
N LEU A 121 8.15 -17.20 -13.85
CA LEU A 121 9.18 -16.15 -13.96
C LEU A 121 8.75 -15.01 -14.88
N VAL A 122 8.14 -15.30 -16.03
CA VAL A 122 7.60 -14.30 -16.95
C VAL A 122 6.45 -13.51 -16.30
N ARG A 123 5.57 -14.19 -15.60
CA ARG A 123 4.47 -13.55 -14.88
C ARG A 123 5.00 -12.59 -13.83
N HIS A 124 5.93 -13.01 -12.99
CA HIS A 124 6.56 -12.14 -11.98
C HIS A 124 7.24 -10.91 -12.59
N ALA A 125 7.94 -11.08 -13.73
CA ALA A 125 8.56 -9.95 -14.43
C ALA A 125 7.50 -8.95 -14.95
N ARG A 126 6.39 -9.44 -15.53
CA ARG A 126 5.27 -8.60 -16.00
C ARG A 126 4.56 -7.89 -14.85
N GLU A 127 4.28 -8.60 -13.75
CA GLU A 127 3.67 -8.02 -12.55
C GLU A 127 4.52 -6.87 -11.99
N ARG A 128 5.84 -6.99 -12.04
CA ARG A 128 6.76 -5.89 -11.67
C ARG A 128 6.69 -4.70 -12.63
N ASP A 129 6.60 -4.95 -13.92
CA ASP A 129 6.50 -3.89 -14.93
C ASP A 129 5.15 -3.18 -14.82
N GLU A 130 4.05 -3.91 -14.61
CA GLU A 130 2.72 -3.36 -14.38
C GLU A 130 2.65 -2.59 -13.05
N ALA A 131 3.25 -3.09 -11.98
CA ALA A 131 3.36 -2.40 -10.69
C ALA A 131 4.22 -1.13 -10.79
N ALA A 132 5.26 -1.13 -11.62
CA ALA A 132 6.06 0.07 -11.91
C ALA A 132 5.26 1.12 -12.70
N ALA A 133 4.31 0.68 -13.53
CA ALA A 133 3.42 1.56 -14.31
C ALA A 133 2.17 2.02 -13.54
N ALA A 134 1.93 1.50 -12.33
CA ALA A 134 0.80 1.86 -11.50
C ALA A 134 1.23 2.64 -10.24
N VAL A 135 0.29 3.42 -9.69
CA VAL A 135 0.38 3.99 -8.34
C VAL A 135 -0.82 3.50 -7.54
N THR A 136 -0.55 2.74 -6.47
CA THR A 136 -1.58 2.20 -5.60
C THR A 136 -1.72 3.07 -4.37
N VAL A 137 -2.92 3.61 -4.18
CA VAL A 137 -3.22 4.53 -3.07
C VAL A 137 -4.32 3.94 -2.20
N ARG A 138 -4.06 3.80 -0.91
CA ARG A 138 -5.07 3.45 0.08
C ARG A 138 -5.66 4.71 0.66
N VAL A 139 -6.99 4.78 0.76
CA VAL A 139 -7.69 5.99 1.21
C VAL A 139 -8.85 5.62 2.15
N PRO A 140 -9.30 6.54 3.04
CA PRO A 140 -10.53 6.34 3.79
C PRO A 140 -11.74 6.18 2.86
N SER A 141 -12.68 5.30 3.21
CA SER A 141 -13.84 4.97 2.37
C SER A 141 -14.62 6.21 1.95
N THR A 142 -14.89 7.12 2.88
CA THR A 142 -15.62 8.37 2.58
C THR A 142 -14.84 9.26 1.62
N PHE A 143 -13.52 9.34 1.78
CA PHE A 143 -12.64 10.08 0.87
C PHE A 143 -12.70 9.49 -0.55
N ALA A 144 -12.65 8.15 -0.66
CA ALA A 144 -12.77 7.45 -1.95
C ALA A 144 -14.10 7.70 -2.65
N ILE A 145 -15.18 7.72 -1.89
CA ILE A 145 -16.55 7.82 -2.45
C ILE A 145 -16.95 9.27 -2.71
N ARG A 146 -16.51 10.21 -1.88
CA ARG A 146 -17.02 11.59 -1.90
C ARG A 146 -16.03 12.62 -2.42
N TRP A 147 -14.77 12.53 -1.99
CA TRP A 147 -13.79 13.55 -2.35
C TRP A 147 -13.08 13.26 -3.68
N LEU A 148 -12.73 12.01 -3.95
CA LEU A 148 -11.95 11.63 -5.14
C LEU A 148 -12.73 11.70 -6.46
N PRO A 149 -13.98 11.17 -6.60
CA PRO A 149 -14.61 11.00 -7.91
C PRO A 149 -14.69 12.27 -8.75
N PRO A 150 -15.09 13.44 -8.24
CA PRO A 150 -15.14 14.66 -9.05
C PRO A 150 -13.74 15.16 -9.45
N ARG A 151 -12.68 14.65 -8.82
CA ARG A 151 -11.27 15.04 -9.03
C ARG A 151 -10.49 14.04 -9.89
N LEU A 152 -11.03 12.86 -10.14
CA LEU A 152 -10.38 11.80 -10.94
C LEU A 152 -9.91 12.26 -12.32
N PRO A 153 -10.65 13.09 -13.09
CA PRO A 153 -10.16 13.54 -14.40
C PRO A 153 -8.86 14.36 -14.30
N ALA A 154 -8.73 15.19 -13.27
CA ALA A 154 -7.51 15.97 -13.04
C ALA A 154 -6.34 15.09 -12.56
N ILE A 155 -6.62 14.13 -11.67
CA ILE A 155 -5.61 13.18 -11.19
C ILE A 155 -5.10 12.33 -12.35
N ARG A 156 -5.97 11.76 -13.18
CA ARG A 156 -5.59 10.96 -14.36
C ARG A 156 -4.72 11.76 -15.33
N ARG A 157 -5.07 13.02 -15.56
CA ARG A 157 -4.28 13.90 -16.45
C ARG A 157 -2.87 14.14 -15.88
N ALA A 158 -2.74 14.32 -14.58
CA ALA A 158 -1.45 14.54 -13.93
C ALA A 158 -0.58 13.28 -13.89
N LEU A 159 -1.19 12.11 -13.73
CA LEU A 159 -0.49 10.83 -13.73
C LEU A 159 -0.09 10.34 -15.13
N GLY A 160 -0.71 10.87 -16.19
CA GLY A 160 -0.40 10.49 -17.58
C GLY A 160 -0.66 9.01 -17.84
N ALA A 161 0.39 8.27 -18.20
CA ALA A 161 0.32 6.83 -18.48
C ALA A 161 0.30 5.97 -17.21
N THR A 162 0.58 6.54 -16.03
CA THR A 162 0.58 5.81 -14.76
C THR A 162 -0.86 5.46 -14.35
N GLN A 163 -1.13 4.19 -14.18
CA GLN A 163 -2.44 3.70 -13.74
C GLN A 163 -2.66 4.02 -12.25
N LEU A 164 -3.82 4.57 -11.92
CA LEU A 164 -4.24 4.79 -10.53
C LEU A 164 -5.03 3.57 -10.03
N CYS A 165 -4.50 2.89 -9.01
CA CYS A 165 -5.17 1.82 -8.28
C CYS A 165 -5.60 2.36 -6.91
N LEU A 166 -6.86 2.13 -6.52
CA LEU A 166 -7.40 2.60 -5.25
C LEU A 166 -7.85 1.42 -4.40
N SER A 167 -7.46 1.42 -3.14
CA SER A 167 -8.00 0.55 -2.09
C SER A 167 -8.52 1.39 -0.94
N THR A 168 -9.43 0.85 -0.14
CA THR A 168 -10.00 1.58 1.00
C THR A 168 -9.60 0.94 2.33
N SER A 169 -9.50 1.78 3.38
CA SER A 169 -9.29 1.36 4.75
C SER A 169 -10.26 2.10 5.68
N ALA A 170 -10.67 1.42 6.74
CA ALA A 170 -11.35 2.03 7.87
C ALA A 170 -10.38 2.47 8.98
N ASN A 171 -9.08 2.21 8.82
CA ASN A 171 -8.05 2.56 9.80
C ASN A 171 -7.35 3.86 9.40
N ASP A 172 -7.26 4.80 10.32
CA ASP A 172 -6.59 6.09 10.13
C ASP A 172 -5.06 6.02 10.28
N THR A 173 -4.52 4.92 10.83
CA THR A 173 -3.07 4.73 10.95
C THR A 173 -2.47 4.22 9.64
N PRO A 174 -1.46 4.91 9.07
CA PRO A 174 -0.79 4.44 7.88
C PRO A 174 -0.06 3.11 8.12
N ASP A 175 -0.39 2.11 7.31
CA ASP A 175 0.26 0.79 7.33
C ASP A 175 0.77 0.44 5.94
N PHE A 176 2.09 0.30 5.82
CA PHE A 176 2.82 -0.07 4.62
C PHE A 176 3.38 -1.49 4.68
N SER A 177 2.82 -2.36 5.52
CA SER A 177 3.19 -3.79 5.58
C SER A 177 2.91 -4.52 4.27
N GLU A 178 1.91 -4.06 3.51
CA GLU A 178 1.65 -4.53 2.16
C GLU A 178 2.56 -3.80 1.16
N PRO A 179 3.46 -4.51 0.44
CA PRO A 179 4.48 -3.90 -0.41
C PRO A 179 3.91 -3.14 -1.60
N ASP A 180 2.70 -3.48 -2.04
CA ASP A 180 2.05 -2.91 -3.22
C ASP A 180 1.39 -1.54 -2.97
N ILE A 181 1.28 -1.10 -1.71
CA ILE A 181 0.73 0.21 -1.37
C ILE A 181 1.82 1.28 -1.52
N ASP A 182 1.66 2.15 -2.48
CA ASP A 182 2.60 3.24 -2.76
C ASP A 182 2.42 4.45 -1.84
N ALA A 183 1.16 4.81 -1.56
CA ALA A 183 0.81 5.94 -0.73
C ALA A 183 -0.53 5.68 0.01
N ILE A 184 -0.76 6.42 1.07
CA ILE A 184 -1.98 6.34 1.87
C ILE A 184 -2.51 7.77 2.09
N VAL A 185 -3.81 7.98 1.93
CA VAL A 185 -4.45 9.15 2.51
C VAL A 185 -4.85 8.81 3.94
N ALA A 186 -4.22 9.45 4.90
CA ALA A 186 -4.45 9.22 6.32
C ALA A 186 -5.05 10.46 6.98
N ARG A 187 -5.86 10.25 8.01
CA ARG A 187 -6.42 11.30 8.87
C ARG A 187 -5.69 11.25 10.21
N GLY A 188 -5.17 12.39 10.66
CA GLY A 188 -4.42 12.43 11.93
C GLY A 188 -3.74 13.77 12.18
N ASP A 189 -2.76 13.77 13.08
CA ASP A 189 -1.96 14.94 13.47
C ASP A 189 -0.71 15.16 12.60
N GLY A 190 -0.49 14.28 11.60
CA GLY A 190 0.66 14.36 10.70
C GLY A 190 1.95 13.77 11.26
N ARG A 191 1.91 13.08 12.38
CA ARG A 191 3.10 12.55 13.07
C ARG A 191 3.15 11.03 13.01
N TRP A 192 3.75 10.49 11.97
CA TRP A 192 3.95 9.05 11.82
C TRP A 192 5.44 8.77 11.56
N PRO A 193 6.08 7.87 12.32
CA PRO A 193 7.49 7.57 12.16
C PRO A 193 7.80 6.88 10.82
N GLY A 194 8.92 7.25 10.20
CA GLY A 194 9.43 6.55 9.01
C GLY A 194 8.74 6.88 7.69
N VAL A 195 7.85 7.86 7.67
CA VAL A 195 7.10 8.26 6.47
C VAL A 195 7.17 9.78 6.24
N GLU A 196 6.96 10.19 5.00
CA GLU A 196 6.67 11.57 4.62
C GLU A 196 5.17 11.80 4.69
N ALA A 197 4.74 12.93 5.26
CA ALA A 197 3.34 13.30 5.40
C ALA A 197 3.11 14.70 4.81
N ILE A 198 2.41 14.77 3.69
CA ILE A 198 2.07 16.02 3.02
C ILE A 198 0.65 16.42 3.40
N PRO A 199 0.42 17.59 4.05
CA PRO A 199 -0.90 18.02 4.42
C PRO A 199 -1.75 18.35 3.19
N LEU A 200 -2.96 17.81 3.16
CA LEU A 200 -3.97 18.13 2.15
C LEU A 200 -4.88 19.25 2.66
N PHE A 201 -5.59 18.99 3.75
CA PHE A 201 -6.46 19.99 4.40
C PHE A 201 -6.75 19.64 5.87
N ALA A 202 -6.94 20.65 6.68
CA ALA A 202 -7.40 20.52 8.06
C ALA A 202 -8.88 20.09 8.09
N GLU A 203 -9.24 19.22 9.02
CA GLU A 203 -10.62 18.77 9.21
C GLU A 203 -11.44 19.82 9.96
N THR A 204 -12.67 20.02 9.52
CA THR A 204 -13.64 20.87 10.17
C THR A 204 -14.89 20.05 10.45
N LEU A 205 -15.34 20.01 11.69
CA LEU A 205 -16.52 19.29 12.09
C LEU A 205 -17.76 20.18 11.99
N ALA A 206 -18.83 19.62 11.44
CA ALA A 206 -20.14 20.26 11.40
C ALA A 206 -21.25 19.21 11.54
N PRO A 207 -22.36 19.50 12.24
CA PRO A 207 -23.56 18.69 12.24
C PRO A 207 -24.24 18.67 10.88
N MET A 208 -24.69 17.51 10.44
CA MET A 208 -25.39 17.31 9.16
C MET A 208 -26.53 16.31 9.32
N CYS A 209 -27.70 16.61 8.75
CA CYS A 209 -28.86 15.72 8.78
C CYS A 209 -29.75 15.89 7.54
N GLY A 210 -30.73 15.01 7.39
CA GLY A 210 -31.76 15.16 6.38
C GLY A 210 -32.60 16.41 6.60
N PRO A 211 -33.16 17.02 5.52
CA PRO A 211 -33.87 18.30 5.59
C PRO A 211 -35.10 18.28 6.49
N ALA A 212 -35.80 17.14 6.60
CA ALA A 212 -36.96 17.04 7.49
C ALA A 212 -36.57 17.21 8.97
N LEU A 213 -35.47 16.60 9.41
CA LEU A 213 -34.97 16.73 10.78
C LEU A 213 -34.37 18.12 11.01
N ALA A 214 -33.69 18.69 10.03
CA ALA A 214 -33.12 20.03 10.11
C ALA A 214 -34.16 21.11 10.41
N ALA A 215 -35.39 20.93 9.96
CA ALA A 215 -36.48 21.88 10.23
C ALA A 215 -36.81 22.04 11.73
N SER A 216 -36.54 21.02 12.54
CA SER A 216 -36.75 21.03 14.01
C SER A 216 -35.54 21.54 14.80
N LEU A 217 -34.35 21.66 14.17
CA LEU A 217 -33.11 22.09 14.83
C LEU A 217 -32.89 23.60 14.62
N LYS A 218 -33.16 24.38 15.65
CA LYS A 218 -33.03 25.88 15.63
C LYS A 218 -31.85 26.37 16.43
N SER A 219 -31.39 25.56 17.39
CA SER A 219 -30.31 25.88 18.31
C SER A 219 -29.46 24.66 18.58
N VAL A 220 -28.27 24.84 19.15
CA VAL A 220 -27.39 23.76 19.60
C VAL A 220 -28.07 22.88 20.63
N ASP A 221 -28.89 23.47 21.52
CA ASP A 221 -29.58 22.74 22.59
C ASP A 221 -30.60 21.72 22.08
N ASP A 222 -31.14 21.91 20.87
CA ASP A 222 -32.07 20.94 20.25
C ASP A 222 -31.40 19.58 20.00
N LEU A 223 -30.05 19.55 19.92
CA LEU A 223 -29.28 18.30 19.79
C LEU A 223 -29.44 17.39 21.00
N ALA A 224 -29.84 17.91 22.17
CA ALA A 224 -30.16 17.09 23.34
C ALA A 224 -31.37 16.15 23.12
N HIS A 225 -32.22 16.45 22.16
CA HIS A 225 -33.49 15.75 21.90
C HIS A 225 -33.47 14.87 20.65
N VAL A 226 -32.35 14.79 19.94
CA VAL A 226 -32.20 14.00 18.73
C VAL A 226 -31.13 12.94 18.87
N THR A 227 -31.12 11.95 17.96
CA THR A 227 -30.11 10.90 17.93
C THR A 227 -28.82 11.44 17.31
N LEU A 228 -27.70 11.35 18.03
CA LEU A 228 -26.37 11.68 17.55
C LEU A 228 -25.73 10.46 16.88
N LEU A 229 -25.32 10.58 15.62
CA LEU A 229 -24.71 9.50 14.85
C LEU A 229 -23.20 9.65 14.87
N HIS A 230 -22.47 8.59 15.24
CA HIS A 230 -21.02 8.63 15.43
C HIS A 230 -20.29 7.97 14.28
N PRO A 231 -19.30 8.63 13.63
CA PRO A 231 -18.53 8.08 12.52
C PRO A 231 -17.38 7.16 12.95
N GLY A 232 -17.23 6.90 14.25
CA GLY A 232 -16.15 6.09 14.80
C GLY A 232 -16.40 5.66 16.24
N ARG A 233 -15.77 4.56 16.64
CA ARG A 233 -15.93 3.95 17.99
C ARG A 233 -15.50 4.87 19.13
N GLY A 234 -14.57 5.79 18.86
CA GLY A 234 -14.05 6.75 19.85
C GLY A 234 -15.04 7.83 20.26
N ARG A 235 -16.09 8.08 19.44
CA ARG A 235 -17.11 9.11 19.68
C ARG A 235 -16.51 10.52 19.96
N ALA A 236 -15.30 10.75 19.48
CA ALA A 236 -14.54 11.97 19.80
C ALA A 236 -15.09 13.21 19.09
N GLU A 237 -15.66 13.03 17.88
CA GLU A 237 -16.08 14.12 17.02
C GLU A 237 -17.19 14.95 17.67
N TRP A 238 -18.25 14.32 18.18
CA TRP A 238 -19.33 15.01 18.86
C TRP A 238 -18.86 15.70 20.12
N ARG A 239 -18.03 15.05 20.93
CA ARG A 239 -17.48 15.68 22.16
C ARG A 239 -16.66 16.91 21.79
N CYS A 240 -15.76 16.78 20.83
CA CYS A 240 -14.93 17.89 20.38
C CYS A 240 -15.77 19.08 19.89
N TRP A 241 -16.81 18.81 19.09
CA TRP A 241 -17.66 19.87 18.55
C TRP A 241 -18.50 20.53 19.64
N LEU A 242 -19.17 19.75 20.51
CA LEU A 242 -20.00 20.27 21.61
C LEU A 242 -19.18 21.10 22.61
N ASP A 243 -17.97 20.68 22.93
CA ASP A 243 -17.06 21.44 23.78
C ASP A 243 -16.68 22.79 23.14
N ALA A 244 -16.38 22.78 21.85
CA ALA A 244 -15.98 23.97 21.11
C ALA A 244 -17.11 25.02 20.99
N VAL A 245 -18.38 24.57 20.95
CA VAL A 245 -19.53 25.47 20.88
C VAL A 245 -20.13 25.81 22.25
N GLY A 246 -19.50 25.37 23.36
CA GLY A 246 -19.96 25.63 24.73
C GLY A 246 -21.17 24.81 25.18
N ALA A 247 -21.45 23.68 24.54
CA ALA A 247 -22.59 22.82 24.79
C ALA A 247 -22.20 21.48 25.47
N ALA A 248 -21.20 21.51 26.35
CA ALA A 248 -20.69 20.32 27.05
C ALA A 248 -21.75 19.65 27.97
N HIS A 249 -22.87 20.28 28.23
CA HIS A 249 -24.00 19.73 28.98
C HIS A 249 -24.78 18.68 28.16
N ILE A 250 -24.62 18.64 26.83
CA ILE A 250 -25.26 17.65 25.97
C ILE A 250 -24.44 16.35 26.01
N ASP A 251 -25.12 15.24 26.27
CA ASP A 251 -24.46 13.93 26.31
C ASP A 251 -23.98 13.49 24.93
N ALA A 252 -22.67 13.66 24.67
CA ALA A 252 -22.01 13.28 23.43
C ALA A 252 -21.89 11.76 23.23
N THR A 253 -22.30 10.93 24.18
CA THR A 253 -22.12 9.46 24.11
C THR A 253 -23.32 8.71 23.57
N ARG A 254 -24.46 9.38 23.42
CA ARG A 254 -25.70 8.77 22.96
C ARG A 254 -25.71 8.49 21.48
N GLY A 255 -26.42 7.45 21.09
CA GLY A 255 -26.69 7.11 19.71
C GLY A 255 -25.78 6.03 19.13
N PRO A 256 -26.09 5.55 17.94
CA PRO A 256 -25.36 4.47 17.27
C PRO A 256 -24.00 4.92 16.77
N VAL A 257 -23.08 3.94 16.70
CA VAL A 257 -21.73 4.08 16.17
C VAL A 257 -21.62 3.32 14.86
N PHE A 258 -21.06 3.96 13.85
CA PHE A 258 -20.77 3.38 12.55
C PHE A 258 -19.27 3.26 12.36
N ASP A 259 -18.83 2.35 11.49
CA ASP A 259 -17.41 2.13 11.23
C ASP A 259 -16.81 3.20 10.29
N THR A 260 -17.65 3.93 9.55
CA THR A 260 -17.20 4.96 8.61
C THR A 260 -18.12 6.17 8.62
N LEU A 261 -17.55 7.35 8.30
CA LEU A 261 -18.33 8.56 8.09
C LEU A 261 -19.35 8.40 6.93
N GLU A 262 -19.07 7.58 5.92
CA GLU A 262 -19.99 7.34 4.82
C GLU A 262 -21.30 6.70 5.28
N LEU A 263 -21.23 5.67 6.13
CA LEU A 263 -22.41 5.05 6.72
C LEU A 263 -23.18 6.02 7.62
N THR A 264 -22.45 6.82 8.40
CA THR A 264 -23.03 7.84 9.26
C THR A 264 -23.80 8.89 8.47
N LEU A 265 -23.21 9.40 7.38
CA LEU A 265 -23.88 10.37 6.49
C LEU A 265 -25.07 9.76 5.75
N SER A 266 -25.01 8.47 5.40
CA SER A 266 -26.14 7.76 4.79
C SER A 266 -27.30 7.65 5.77
N ALA A 267 -27.05 7.23 7.01
CA ALA A 267 -28.08 7.16 8.05
C ALA A 267 -28.70 8.55 8.35
N ALA A 268 -27.88 9.60 8.34
CA ALA A 268 -28.37 10.97 8.54
C ALA A 268 -29.26 11.44 7.39
N ALA A 269 -28.93 11.11 6.14
CA ALA A 269 -29.73 11.45 4.98
C ALA A 269 -31.10 10.77 4.98
N GLU A 270 -31.19 9.55 5.52
CA GLU A 270 -32.42 8.78 5.71
C GLU A 270 -33.22 9.22 6.97
N GLY A 271 -32.74 10.24 7.70
CA GLY A 271 -33.47 10.81 8.84
C GLY A 271 -33.28 10.07 10.17
N HIS A 272 -32.31 9.18 10.31
CA HIS A 272 -32.06 8.42 11.54
C HIS A 272 -31.38 9.23 12.65
N GLY A 273 -30.98 10.47 12.39
CA GLY A 273 -30.36 11.37 13.36
C GLY A 273 -29.45 12.41 12.70
N VAL A 274 -28.59 13.01 13.53
CA VAL A 274 -27.64 14.03 13.11
C VAL A 274 -26.24 13.41 13.07
N ALA A 275 -25.57 13.46 11.92
CA ALA A 275 -24.17 13.08 11.74
C ALA A 275 -23.25 14.24 12.09
N ILE A 276 -22.02 13.93 12.47
CA ILE A 276 -20.93 14.89 12.64
C ILE A 276 -19.76 14.52 11.74
N GLY A 277 -19.20 15.48 11.02
CA GLY A 277 -18.06 15.26 10.14
C GLY A 277 -17.70 16.47 9.33
N ASP A 278 -16.70 16.32 8.43
CA ASP A 278 -16.28 17.40 7.54
C ASP A 278 -17.26 17.59 6.38
N PRO A 279 -17.83 18.79 6.19
CA PRO A 279 -18.78 19.06 5.10
C PRO A 279 -18.20 18.79 3.69
N ARG A 280 -16.88 18.83 3.52
CA ARG A 280 -16.23 18.46 2.23
C ARG A 280 -16.46 17.01 1.85
N MET A 281 -16.68 16.14 2.84
CA MET A 281 -17.02 14.72 2.63
C MET A 281 -18.51 14.49 2.33
N ALA A 282 -19.33 15.53 2.44
CA ALA A 282 -20.76 15.51 2.16
C ALA A 282 -21.17 16.47 1.03
N GLY A 283 -20.20 17.07 0.34
CA GLY A 283 -20.44 18.20 -0.57
C GLY A 283 -21.44 17.92 -1.70
N ASP A 284 -21.47 16.72 -2.24
CA ASP A 284 -22.45 16.29 -3.25
C ASP A 284 -23.87 16.17 -2.67
N ARG A 285 -24.01 15.61 -1.45
CA ARG A 285 -25.28 15.47 -0.74
C ARG A 285 -25.81 16.82 -0.26
N LEU A 286 -24.91 17.71 0.17
CA LEU A 286 -25.29 19.08 0.54
C LEU A 286 -25.79 19.87 -0.66
N ARG A 287 -25.11 19.74 -1.83
CA ARG A 287 -25.57 20.36 -3.09
C ARG A 287 -26.89 19.78 -3.61
N ALA A 288 -27.07 18.47 -3.46
CA ALA A 288 -28.31 17.79 -3.84
C ALA A 288 -29.47 18.04 -2.86
N GLY A 289 -29.20 18.64 -1.70
CA GLY A 289 -30.21 18.88 -0.66
C GLY A 289 -30.66 17.62 0.09
N THR A 290 -29.97 16.47 -0.08
CA THR A 290 -30.26 15.24 0.69
C THR A 290 -29.67 15.29 2.09
N LEU A 291 -28.66 16.11 2.29
CA LEU A 291 -28.19 16.55 3.60
C LEU A 291 -28.19 18.08 3.67
N THR A 292 -28.31 18.59 4.89
CA THR A 292 -28.17 20.01 5.20
C THR A 292 -27.41 20.18 6.51
N MET A 293 -26.78 21.34 6.67
CA MET A 293 -26.17 21.77 7.92
C MET A 293 -27.19 22.62 8.68
N PRO A 294 -27.88 22.06 9.72
CA PRO A 294 -28.92 22.79 10.43
C PRO A 294 -28.37 23.93 11.28
N LEU A 295 -27.09 23.81 11.69
CA LEU A 295 -26.39 24.76 12.56
C LEU A 295 -25.22 25.35 11.80
N ARG A 296 -24.85 26.61 12.10
CA ARG A 296 -23.76 27.33 11.42
C ARG A 296 -22.39 27.10 12.06
N GLU A 297 -22.40 26.67 13.31
CA GLU A 297 -21.23 26.43 14.12
C GLU A 297 -20.40 25.29 13.55
N THR A 298 -19.11 25.53 13.45
CA THR A 298 -18.12 24.53 13.03
C THR A 298 -16.97 24.50 14.03
N ALA A 299 -16.32 23.37 14.17
CA ALA A 299 -15.18 23.20 15.07
C ALA A 299 -14.02 22.50 14.38
N ALA A 300 -12.79 22.97 14.65
CA ALA A 300 -11.58 22.25 14.31
C ALA A 300 -11.30 21.20 15.40
N ASN A 301 -10.97 19.98 15.01
CA ASN A 301 -10.61 18.91 15.95
C ASN A 301 -9.10 18.67 16.05
N GLY A 302 -8.29 19.53 15.42
CA GLY A 302 -6.83 19.40 15.39
C GLY A 302 -6.31 18.33 14.42
N LEU A 303 -7.18 17.59 13.73
CA LEU A 303 -6.81 16.60 12.75
C LEU A 303 -6.81 17.18 11.33
N SER A 304 -6.06 16.53 10.46
CA SER A 304 -6.00 16.87 9.03
C SER A 304 -5.93 15.61 8.19
N TYR A 305 -6.26 15.74 6.92
CA TYR A 305 -5.98 14.72 5.92
C TYR A 305 -4.59 14.95 5.34
N TYR A 306 -3.83 13.87 5.20
CA TYR A 306 -2.48 13.87 4.67
C TYR A 306 -2.33 12.85 3.56
N LEU A 307 -1.52 13.14 2.56
CA LEU A 307 -0.93 12.10 1.71
C LEU A 307 0.36 11.63 2.40
N VAL A 308 0.41 10.34 2.69
CA VAL A 308 1.52 9.70 3.41
C VAL A 308 2.17 8.64 2.52
N TYR A 309 3.49 8.56 2.49
CA TYR A 309 4.25 7.55 1.77
C TYR A 309 5.61 7.30 2.44
N PRO A 310 6.22 6.10 2.25
CA PRO A 310 7.56 5.83 2.77
C PRO A 310 8.59 6.81 2.22
N ALA A 311 9.47 7.34 3.08
CA ALA A 311 10.46 8.36 2.70
C ALA A 311 11.33 7.95 1.49
N GLN A 312 11.61 6.64 1.33
CA GLN A 312 12.38 6.10 0.20
C GLN A 312 11.66 6.28 -1.16
N ARG A 313 10.34 6.49 -1.15
CA ARG A 313 9.53 6.68 -2.37
C ARG A 313 9.38 8.14 -2.78
N ALA A 314 9.84 9.10 -1.97
CA ALA A 314 9.71 10.54 -2.21
C ALA A 314 10.29 11.02 -3.55
N THR A 315 11.31 10.32 -4.08
CA THR A 315 11.95 10.66 -5.35
C THR A 315 11.26 10.05 -6.57
N GLN A 316 10.32 9.12 -6.39
CA GLN A 316 9.64 8.45 -7.50
C GLN A 316 8.72 9.43 -8.25
N PRO A 317 8.80 9.50 -9.60
CA PRO A 317 8.01 10.44 -10.39
C PRO A 317 6.49 10.29 -10.17
N LYS A 318 5.99 9.04 -10.04
CA LYS A 318 4.57 8.75 -9.80
C LYS A 318 4.07 9.31 -8.46
N ILE A 319 4.90 9.27 -7.40
CA ILE A 319 4.56 9.81 -6.08
C ILE A 319 4.54 11.34 -6.11
N ARG A 320 5.53 11.97 -6.77
CA ARG A 320 5.57 13.43 -6.92
C ARG A 320 4.37 13.95 -7.70
N ALA A 321 4.06 13.34 -8.84
CA ALA A 321 2.90 13.73 -9.65
C ALA A 321 1.58 13.59 -8.88
N LEU A 322 1.43 12.49 -8.10
CA LEU A 322 0.28 12.29 -7.23
C LEU A 322 0.22 13.35 -6.12
N ALA A 323 1.32 13.63 -5.44
CA ALA A 323 1.39 14.62 -4.36
C ALA A 323 1.03 16.01 -4.87
N ASP A 324 1.64 16.45 -5.97
CA ASP A 324 1.41 17.77 -6.56
C ASP A 324 -0.06 17.98 -6.93
N VAL A 325 -0.67 16.98 -7.59
CA VAL A 325 -2.07 17.10 -7.99
C VAL A 325 -3.02 17.06 -6.81
N LEU A 326 -2.81 16.19 -5.81
CA LEU A 326 -3.67 16.11 -4.63
C LEU A 326 -3.61 17.38 -3.80
N VAL A 327 -2.41 17.93 -3.56
CA VAL A 327 -2.23 19.22 -2.86
C VAL A 327 -2.92 20.36 -3.59
N LYS A 328 -2.76 20.43 -4.92
CA LYS A 328 -3.45 21.44 -5.75
C LYS A 328 -4.97 21.34 -5.64
N LEU A 329 -5.50 20.11 -5.74
CA LEU A 329 -6.95 19.86 -5.66
C LEU A 329 -7.52 20.04 -4.25
N ALA A 330 -6.72 19.82 -3.22
CA ALA A 330 -7.11 20.04 -1.84
C ALA A 330 -7.23 21.54 -1.49
N ARG A 331 -6.48 22.42 -2.17
CA ARG A 331 -6.52 23.88 -2.02
C ARG A 331 -7.62 24.54 -2.87
N ALA A 332 -8.09 23.87 -3.90
CA ALA A 332 -9.20 24.36 -4.71
C ALA A 332 -10.51 24.25 -3.90
N ARG A 333 -11.21 25.39 -3.73
CA ARG A 333 -12.49 25.47 -3.00
C ARG A 333 -13.63 24.84 -3.79
#